data_8f62e43bbf72b3bdf9c139f38fee432c
#
_entry.id   8f62e43bbf72b3bdf9c139f38fee432c
#
_cell.length_a   1.000
_cell.length_b   1.000
_cell.length_c   1.000
_cell.angle_alpha   90.00
_cell.angle_beta   90.00
_cell.angle_gamma   90.00
#
_symmetry.space_group_name_H-M   'P 1'
#
loop_
_entity.id
_entity.type
_entity.pdbx_description
1 polymer ?
#
loop_
_entity_poly.entity_id
_entity_poly.type
_entity_poly.pdbx_seq_one_letter_code
_entity_poly.pdbx_strand_id
1 'polypeptide(L)'
;MTKVAVIGVGHFGTEHARVYSTCEGAKLVGLCDIDRSAGQKAAGRFGVDFVPSHRDLIGSVDAVSLAVPTVLHHEIACELMQAGISVLVEKPIAATLDQADEMVALAQQRGVVLQAGHLERFNPAVTAARKVATTPRFFEAHRLSVFTPRSLDIDVVMDLMIHDIDIVLSLVQSDVAEVRAAGVPVITPKVDIANARIEFENGCIANLTASRVSGERVRKIRFFQPNQYVSIDYSAQEAATVSVHPSRGTSLPTFNARLLPIEKSEPLQLEILAFLRAINGGPVEVSGLEGRRALALALSVTDKIEEHRRKTSAHQEA
;
A
#
# COMPACT_ATOMS: atom_id res chain seq x y z
N MET A 1 26.05 2.52 -9.37
CA MET A 1 25.23 1.35 -8.99
C MET A 1 24.92 1.51 -7.50
N THR A 2 23.66 1.64 -7.14
CA THR A 2 23.23 1.88 -5.76
C THR A 2 23.41 0.61 -4.93
N LYS A 3 24.16 0.69 -3.83
CA LYS A 3 24.31 -0.43 -2.90
C LYS A 3 23.09 -0.54 -2.02
N VAL A 4 22.42 -1.69 -2.03
CA VAL A 4 21.18 -1.90 -1.30
C VAL A 4 21.27 -3.11 -0.39
N ALA A 5 20.51 -3.09 0.71
CA ALA A 5 20.28 -4.25 1.56
C ALA A 5 18.80 -4.40 1.86
N VAL A 6 18.40 -5.58 2.34
CA VAL A 6 17.04 -5.85 2.80
C VAL A 6 17.09 -6.21 4.28
N ILE A 7 16.23 -5.58 5.06
CA ILE A 7 16.08 -5.81 6.50
C ILE A 7 14.74 -6.47 6.75
N GLY A 8 14.77 -7.66 7.34
CA GLY A 8 13.65 -8.60 7.42
C GLY A 8 13.62 -9.52 6.20
N VAL A 9 13.88 -10.83 6.38
CA VAL A 9 13.87 -11.83 5.31
C VAL A 9 12.65 -12.77 5.39
N GLY A 10 11.55 -12.26 5.90
CA GLY A 10 10.25 -12.89 5.76
C GLY A 10 9.82 -13.02 4.30
N HIS A 11 8.54 -13.34 4.06
CA HIS A 11 8.03 -13.53 2.69
C HIS A 11 8.29 -12.31 1.78
N PHE A 12 7.90 -11.12 2.21
CA PHE A 12 8.08 -9.89 1.41
C PHE A 12 9.55 -9.50 1.28
N GLY A 13 10.33 -9.51 2.36
CA GLY A 13 11.75 -9.17 2.26
C GLY A 13 12.55 -10.12 1.36
N THR A 14 12.20 -11.41 1.33
CA THR A 14 12.80 -12.35 0.38
C THR A 14 12.45 -12.00 -1.08
N GLU A 15 11.23 -11.53 -1.35
CA GLU A 15 10.84 -11.06 -2.69
C GLU A 15 11.58 -9.77 -3.07
N HIS A 16 11.75 -8.80 -2.14
CA HIS A 16 12.59 -7.63 -2.36
C HIS A 16 14.03 -8.03 -2.71
N ALA A 17 14.62 -8.97 -1.95
CA ALA A 17 15.97 -9.47 -2.23
C ALA A 17 16.06 -10.13 -3.61
N ARG A 18 15.04 -10.91 -4.00
CA ARG A 18 14.95 -11.52 -5.33
C ARG A 18 14.96 -10.46 -6.44
N VAL A 19 14.15 -9.43 -6.31
CA VAL A 19 14.09 -8.36 -7.30
C VAL A 19 15.40 -7.59 -7.36
N TYR A 20 15.98 -7.20 -6.22
CA TYR A 20 17.27 -6.51 -6.20
C TYR A 20 18.40 -7.33 -6.80
N SER A 21 18.39 -8.66 -6.64
CA SER A 21 19.44 -9.54 -7.17
C SER A 21 19.51 -9.57 -8.72
N THR A 22 18.42 -9.14 -9.37
CA THR A 22 18.31 -9.12 -10.85
C THR A 22 18.07 -7.71 -11.42
N CYS A 23 17.94 -6.70 -10.55
CA CYS A 23 17.57 -5.35 -10.94
C CYS A 23 18.78 -4.56 -11.44
N GLU A 24 18.70 -4.02 -12.65
CA GLU A 24 19.73 -3.09 -13.15
C GLU A 24 19.78 -1.82 -12.30
N GLY A 25 21.00 -1.33 -12.04
CA GLY A 25 21.23 -0.12 -11.25
C GLY A 25 21.37 -0.36 -9.75
N ALA A 26 20.99 -1.54 -9.22
CA ALA A 26 21.18 -1.94 -7.82
C ALA A 26 22.28 -2.99 -7.67
N LYS A 27 22.95 -2.96 -6.52
CA LYS A 27 23.82 -4.02 -6.03
C LYS A 27 23.33 -4.45 -4.66
N LEU A 28 22.67 -5.60 -4.57
CA LEU A 28 22.34 -6.22 -3.29
C LEU A 28 23.63 -6.63 -2.60
N VAL A 29 23.92 -6.10 -1.41
CA VAL A 29 25.17 -6.33 -0.67
C VAL A 29 24.97 -7.12 0.61
N GLY A 30 23.75 -7.16 1.17
CA GLY A 30 23.50 -7.88 2.41
C GLY A 30 22.03 -8.06 2.72
N LEU A 31 21.76 -9.07 3.55
CA LEU A 31 20.44 -9.34 4.13
C LEU A 31 20.55 -9.37 5.64
N CYS A 32 19.64 -8.66 6.32
CA CYS A 32 19.59 -8.55 7.76
C CYS A 32 18.31 -9.17 8.32
N ASP A 33 18.43 -10.02 9.33
CA ASP A 33 17.28 -10.56 10.09
C ASP A 33 17.72 -10.90 11.52
N ILE A 34 16.77 -10.82 12.46
CA ILE A 34 16.99 -11.27 13.84
C ILE A 34 17.07 -12.80 13.94
N ASP A 35 16.36 -13.51 13.06
CA ASP A 35 16.52 -14.96 12.89
C ASP A 35 17.76 -15.23 12.05
N ARG A 36 18.84 -15.53 12.75
CA ARG A 36 20.14 -15.82 12.12
C ARG A 36 20.07 -16.98 11.11
N SER A 37 19.27 -18.01 11.40
CA SER A 37 19.15 -19.18 10.52
C SER A 37 18.42 -18.81 9.22
N ALA A 38 17.30 -18.12 9.33
CA ALA A 38 16.55 -17.63 8.18
C ALA A 38 17.39 -16.63 7.36
N GLY A 39 18.06 -15.69 8.03
CA GLY A 39 18.92 -14.68 7.40
C GLY A 39 20.09 -15.30 6.63
N GLN A 40 20.84 -16.22 7.23
CA GLN A 40 21.95 -16.92 6.57
C GLN A 40 21.50 -17.76 5.38
N LYS A 41 20.35 -18.46 5.52
CA LYS A 41 19.78 -19.24 4.42
C LYS A 41 19.38 -18.33 3.23
N ALA A 42 18.75 -17.21 3.52
CA ALA A 42 18.38 -16.24 2.48
C ALA A 42 19.63 -15.61 1.84
N ALA A 43 20.62 -15.18 2.62
CA ALA A 43 21.85 -14.61 2.13
C ALA A 43 22.61 -15.60 1.22
N GLY A 44 22.72 -16.86 1.61
CA GLY A 44 23.31 -17.93 0.80
C GLY A 44 22.57 -18.16 -0.53
N ARG A 45 21.24 -18.02 -0.55
CA ARG A 45 20.43 -18.13 -1.79
C ARG A 45 20.76 -17.05 -2.81
N PHE A 46 21.05 -15.84 -2.36
CA PHE A 46 21.34 -14.70 -3.23
C PHE A 46 22.82 -14.41 -3.40
N GLY A 47 23.71 -15.16 -2.73
CA GLY A 47 25.15 -14.98 -2.82
C GLY A 47 25.64 -13.66 -2.22
N VAL A 48 25.00 -13.20 -1.13
CA VAL A 48 25.32 -11.95 -0.43
C VAL A 48 25.60 -12.20 1.05
N ASP A 49 26.10 -11.19 1.75
CA ASP A 49 26.41 -11.31 3.16
C ASP A 49 25.17 -11.34 4.04
N PHE A 50 25.19 -12.19 5.07
CA PHE A 50 24.26 -12.08 6.18
C PHE A 50 24.78 -11.06 7.18
N VAL A 51 23.93 -10.10 7.54
CA VAL A 51 24.24 -9.02 8.47
C VAL A 51 23.37 -9.19 9.73
N PRO A 52 23.97 -9.36 10.92
CA PRO A 52 23.20 -9.66 12.12
C PRO A 52 22.41 -8.46 12.69
N SER A 53 22.83 -7.23 12.36
CA SER A 53 22.18 -6.01 12.81
C SER A 53 22.08 -5.00 11.68
N HIS A 54 20.95 -4.28 11.58
CA HIS A 54 20.80 -3.18 10.62
C HIS A 54 21.87 -2.07 10.84
N ARG A 55 22.39 -1.92 12.05
CA ARG A 55 23.45 -0.96 12.36
C ARG A 55 24.77 -1.29 11.66
N ASP A 56 25.02 -2.57 11.39
CA ASP A 56 26.21 -3.01 10.67
C ASP A 56 26.16 -2.68 9.16
N LEU A 57 24.99 -2.26 8.66
CA LEU A 57 24.83 -1.77 7.29
C LEU A 57 25.25 -0.30 7.13
N ILE A 58 25.35 0.44 8.23
CA ILE A 58 25.70 1.88 8.20
C ILE A 58 27.10 2.06 7.61
N GLY A 59 27.20 2.93 6.60
CA GLY A 59 28.43 3.19 5.85
C GLY A 59 28.73 2.18 4.73
N SER A 60 27.94 1.11 4.59
CA SER A 60 28.15 0.10 3.55
C SER A 60 27.07 0.10 2.45
N VAL A 61 25.92 0.74 2.70
CA VAL A 61 24.78 0.81 1.78
C VAL A 61 24.33 2.25 1.55
N ASP A 62 23.72 2.48 0.40
CA ASP A 62 23.10 3.77 0.03
C ASP A 62 21.60 3.77 0.38
N ALA A 63 20.98 2.59 0.37
CA ALA A 63 19.56 2.44 0.60
C ALA A 63 19.18 1.04 1.11
N VAL A 64 18.01 0.94 1.73
CA VAL A 64 17.46 -0.33 2.23
C VAL A 64 15.99 -0.48 1.89
N SER A 65 15.54 -1.75 1.74
CA SER A 65 14.14 -2.13 1.91
C SER A 65 13.92 -2.67 3.31
N LEU A 66 12.95 -2.10 4.03
CA LEU A 66 12.60 -2.45 5.39
C LEU A 66 11.29 -3.23 5.41
N ALA A 67 11.36 -4.54 5.60
CA ALA A 67 10.26 -5.50 5.55
C ALA A 67 10.15 -6.32 6.86
N VAL A 68 10.28 -5.64 7.98
CA VAL A 68 10.13 -6.17 9.34
C VAL A 68 8.69 -5.94 9.85
N PRO A 69 8.30 -6.44 11.05
CA PRO A 69 7.04 -6.06 11.66
C PRO A 69 6.91 -4.54 11.86
N THR A 70 5.72 -4.00 11.62
CA THR A 70 5.41 -2.55 11.61
C THR A 70 5.90 -1.80 12.85
N VAL A 71 5.84 -2.45 14.02
CA VAL A 71 6.27 -1.85 15.30
C VAL A 71 7.76 -1.50 15.34
N LEU A 72 8.56 -2.06 14.44
CA LEU A 72 10.00 -1.81 14.31
C LEU A 72 10.34 -0.81 13.19
N HIS A 73 9.37 -0.43 12.35
CA HIS A 73 9.64 0.44 11.19
C HIS A 73 10.24 1.77 11.59
N HIS A 74 9.63 2.45 12.56
CA HIS A 74 10.04 3.78 13.00
C HIS A 74 11.48 3.78 13.53
N GLU A 75 11.80 2.93 14.50
CA GLU A 75 13.12 2.89 15.13
C GLU A 75 14.22 2.64 14.08
N ILE A 76 14.06 1.56 13.30
CA ILE A 76 15.07 1.15 12.31
C ILE A 76 15.19 2.19 11.19
N ALA A 77 14.07 2.68 10.64
CA ALA A 77 14.10 3.66 9.57
C ALA A 77 14.75 4.99 10.02
N CYS A 78 14.43 5.46 11.24
CA CYS A 78 15.03 6.68 11.77
C CYS A 78 16.53 6.54 11.98
N GLU A 79 17.04 5.43 12.54
CA GLU A 79 18.47 5.19 12.68
C GLU A 79 19.20 5.21 11.33
N LEU A 80 18.62 4.57 10.31
CA LEU A 80 19.21 4.53 8.96
C LEU A 80 19.17 5.89 8.26
N MET A 81 18.04 6.60 8.30
CA MET A 81 17.92 7.93 7.72
C MET A 81 18.81 8.96 8.41
N GLN A 82 19.03 8.84 9.74
CA GLN A 82 20.00 9.61 10.48
C GLN A 82 21.42 9.44 9.91
N ALA A 83 21.75 8.25 9.46
CA ALA A 83 23.02 7.91 8.83
C ALA A 83 23.09 8.26 7.32
N GLY A 84 22.05 8.91 6.76
CA GLY A 84 22.00 9.30 5.36
C GLY A 84 21.58 8.20 4.39
N ILE A 85 20.97 7.12 4.89
CA ILE A 85 20.53 5.97 4.08
C ILE A 85 19.06 6.14 3.71
N SER A 86 18.73 6.02 2.41
CA SER A 86 17.34 6.05 1.91
C SER A 86 16.60 4.77 2.26
N VAL A 87 15.28 4.89 2.53
CA VAL A 87 14.48 3.76 3.02
C VAL A 87 13.21 3.58 2.18
N LEU A 88 13.01 2.37 1.65
CA LEU A 88 11.72 1.85 1.20
C LEU A 88 11.16 1.03 2.36
N VAL A 89 10.11 1.53 3.01
CA VAL A 89 9.48 0.87 4.17
C VAL A 89 8.16 0.22 3.75
N GLU A 90 7.96 -1.05 4.13
CA GLU A 90 6.70 -1.76 3.89
C GLU A 90 5.52 -1.11 4.62
N LYS A 91 4.32 -1.34 4.06
CA LYS A 91 3.05 -0.86 4.66
C LYS A 91 2.67 -1.64 5.93
N PRO A 92 1.99 -0.99 6.89
CA PRO A 92 1.86 0.46 7.03
C PRO A 92 3.20 1.11 7.39
N ILE A 93 3.38 2.36 7.02
CA ILE A 93 4.67 3.07 7.19
C ILE A 93 5.18 3.07 8.63
N ALA A 94 4.28 3.15 9.61
CA ALA A 94 4.57 3.13 11.04
C ALA A 94 3.36 2.59 11.82
N ALA A 95 3.53 2.37 13.13
CA ALA A 95 2.45 1.92 14.02
C ALA A 95 1.53 3.09 14.44
N THR A 96 2.04 4.32 14.53
CA THR A 96 1.30 5.51 14.94
C THR A 96 1.55 6.68 14.00
N LEU A 97 0.67 7.69 14.06
CA LEU A 97 0.83 8.91 13.26
C LEU A 97 2.06 9.72 13.67
N ASP A 98 2.31 9.84 14.96
CA ASP A 98 3.48 10.56 15.50
C ASP A 98 4.78 9.96 14.94
N GLN A 99 4.88 8.62 14.95
CA GLN A 99 6.02 7.92 14.36
C GLN A 99 6.15 8.20 12.85
N ALA A 100 5.05 8.18 12.12
CA ALA A 100 5.07 8.49 10.68
C ALA A 100 5.47 9.94 10.42
N ASP A 101 5.00 10.89 11.24
CA ASP A 101 5.35 12.31 11.15
C ASP A 101 6.84 12.54 11.44
N GLU A 102 7.40 11.87 12.45
CA GLU A 102 8.85 11.91 12.75
C GLU A 102 9.69 11.36 11.59
N MET A 103 9.28 10.21 11.02
CA MET A 103 9.97 9.63 9.84
C MET A 103 9.97 10.57 8.65
N VAL A 104 8.81 11.18 8.34
CA VAL A 104 8.68 12.13 7.22
C VAL A 104 9.56 13.37 7.44
N ALA A 105 9.48 13.95 8.64
CA ALA A 105 10.28 15.13 8.99
C ALA A 105 11.79 14.83 8.91
N LEU A 106 12.21 13.68 9.44
CA LEU A 106 13.62 13.27 9.42
C LEU A 106 14.14 13.03 7.99
N ALA A 107 13.36 12.37 7.13
CA ALA A 107 13.72 12.16 5.73
C ALA A 107 13.96 13.51 5.02
N GLN A 108 13.07 14.48 5.23
CA GLN A 108 13.22 15.84 4.68
C GLN A 108 14.46 16.55 5.23
N GLN A 109 14.68 16.48 6.55
CA GLN A 109 15.82 17.10 7.20
C GLN A 109 17.17 16.53 6.70
N ARG A 110 17.22 15.23 6.46
CA ARG A 110 18.43 14.53 6.00
C ARG A 110 18.61 14.54 4.49
N GLY A 111 17.61 14.95 3.73
CA GLY A 111 17.63 14.94 2.26
C GLY A 111 17.69 13.52 1.69
N VAL A 112 17.13 12.53 2.40
CA VAL A 112 17.09 11.12 1.97
C VAL A 112 15.68 10.75 1.50
N VAL A 113 15.59 9.70 0.66
CA VAL A 113 14.30 9.20 0.18
C VAL A 113 13.66 8.32 1.24
N LEU A 114 12.42 8.63 1.59
CA LEU A 114 11.50 7.76 2.32
C LEU A 114 10.34 7.42 1.39
N GLN A 115 10.29 6.18 0.90
CA GLN A 115 9.21 5.65 0.08
C GLN A 115 8.39 4.64 0.89
N ALA A 116 7.05 4.75 0.82
CA ALA A 116 6.16 3.78 1.45
C ALA A 116 5.82 2.64 0.48
N GLY A 117 5.83 1.40 0.97
CA GLY A 117 5.59 0.17 0.22
C GLY A 117 4.12 -0.06 -0.13
N HIS A 118 3.49 0.86 -0.81
CA HIS A 118 2.14 0.69 -1.35
C HIS A 118 2.19 0.10 -2.76
N LEU A 119 2.49 -1.18 -2.82
CA LEU A 119 2.73 -1.99 -4.03
C LEU A 119 1.68 -1.81 -5.13
N GLU A 120 0.40 -1.68 -4.77
CA GLU A 120 -0.69 -1.56 -5.75
C GLU A 120 -0.64 -0.24 -6.55
N ARG A 121 0.09 0.78 -6.10
CA ARG A 121 0.35 2.01 -6.88
C ARG A 121 1.17 1.74 -8.15
N PHE A 122 1.95 0.68 -8.12
CA PHE A 122 2.81 0.23 -9.22
C PHE A 122 2.15 -0.85 -10.09
N ASN A 123 0.91 -1.23 -9.76
CA ASN A 123 0.14 -2.14 -10.60
C ASN A 123 -0.16 -1.49 -11.96
N PRO A 124 0.19 -2.13 -13.10
CA PRO A 124 0.00 -1.54 -14.43
C PRO A 124 -1.46 -1.14 -14.72
N ALA A 125 -2.43 -1.88 -14.17
CA ALA A 125 -3.85 -1.56 -14.32
C ALA A 125 -4.22 -0.26 -13.58
N VAL A 126 -3.65 -0.02 -12.39
CA VAL A 126 -3.82 1.23 -11.64
C VAL A 126 -3.17 2.39 -12.38
N THR A 127 -1.95 2.19 -12.87
CA THR A 127 -1.23 3.21 -13.65
C THR A 127 -1.98 3.60 -14.92
N ALA A 128 -2.57 2.62 -15.62
CA ALA A 128 -3.39 2.89 -16.81
C ALA A 128 -4.70 3.62 -16.47
N ALA A 129 -5.38 3.21 -15.40
CA ALA A 129 -6.62 3.86 -14.94
C ALA A 129 -6.37 5.29 -14.44
N ARG A 130 -5.23 5.56 -13.78
CA ARG A 130 -4.84 6.90 -13.33
C ARG A 130 -4.72 7.90 -14.48
N LYS A 131 -4.26 7.47 -15.66
CA LYS A 131 -4.16 8.32 -16.87
C LYS A 131 -5.50 8.78 -17.42
N VAL A 132 -6.60 8.07 -17.12
CA VAL A 132 -7.96 8.39 -17.57
C VAL A 132 -8.84 8.94 -16.45
N ALA A 133 -8.36 8.94 -15.22
CA ALA A 133 -9.03 9.58 -14.10
C ALA A 133 -8.96 11.11 -14.25
N THR A 134 -10.12 11.77 -14.14
CA THR A 134 -10.24 13.23 -14.25
C THR A 134 -10.82 13.82 -12.97
N THR A 135 -12.09 13.54 -12.70
CA THR A 135 -12.83 14.02 -11.53
C THR A 135 -13.67 12.87 -10.94
N PRO A 136 -13.05 11.86 -10.33
CA PRO A 136 -13.78 10.77 -9.70
C PRO A 136 -14.78 11.29 -8.67
N ARG A 137 -16.00 10.74 -8.68
CA ARG A 137 -17.10 11.13 -7.80
C ARG A 137 -17.54 10.03 -6.88
N PHE A 138 -17.30 8.78 -7.28
CA PHE A 138 -17.74 7.64 -6.51
C PHE A 138 -16.80 6.47 -6.73
N PHE A 139 -16.39 5.79 -5.65
CA PHE A 139 -15.56 4.58 -5.68
C PHE A 139 -16.30 3.42 -5.01
N GLU A 140 -16.08 2.23 -5.55
CA GLU A 140 -16.40 0.95 -4.91
C GLU A 140 -15.18 0.04 -5.01
N ALA A 141 -14.71 -0.47 -3.88
CA ALA A 141 -13.62 -1.44 -3.82
C ALA A 141 -14.03 -2.69 -3.04
N HIS A 142 -13.64 -3.84 -3.57
CA HIS A 142 -13.77 -5.12 -2.92
C HIS A 142 -12.40 -5.83 -2.89
N ARG A 143 -11.89 -6.03 -1.68
CA ARG A 143 -10.68 -6.80 -1.43
C ARG A 143 -11.01 -7.98 -0.54
N LEU A 144 -11.38 -9.08 -1.17
CA LEU A 144 -11.84 -10.30 -0.53
C LEU A 144 -10.75 -11.36 -0.64
N SER A 145 -10.48 -12.05 0.45
CA SER A 145 -9.52 -13.15 0.50
C SER A 145 -10.11 -14.36 1.22
N VAL A 146 -9.71 -15.54 0.76
CA VAL A 146 -9.91 -16.78 1.51
C VAL A 146 -9.04 -16.74 2.76
N PHE A 147 -9.54 -17.28 3.86
CA PHE A 147 -8.80 -17.33 5.11
C PHE A 147 -7.43 -18.03 4.94
N THR A 148 -6.40 -17.39 5.45
CA THR A 148 -5.06 -17.96 5.57
C THR A 148 -4.51 -17.64 6.95
N PRO A 149 -3.73 -18.54 7.59
CA PRO A 149 -3.17 -18.31 8.93
C PRO A 149 -1.98 -17.35 8.91
N ARG A 150 -2.17 -16.17 8.30
CA ARG A 150 -1.17 -15.09 8.21
C ARG A 150 -1.76 -13.80 8.71
N SER A 151 -0.93 -12.93 9.30
CA SER A 151 -1.31 -11.58 9.75
C SER A 151 -2.55 -11.58 10.65
N LEU A 152 -2.68 -12.59 11.54
CA LEU A 152 -3.83 -12.74 12.44
C LEU A 152 -3.76 -11.80 13.65
N ASP A 153 -2.62 -11.19 13.85
CA ASP A 153 -2.30 -10.20 14.89
C ASP A 153 -2.81 -8.78 14.57
N ILE A 154 -3.10 -8.50 13.29
CA ILE A 154 -3.61 -7.21 12.83
C ILE A 154 -5.02 -7.35 12.24
N ASP A 155 -5.80 -6.26 12.23
CA ASP A 155 -7.13 -6.23 11.63
C ASP A 155 -7.08 -6.15 10.08
N VAL A 156 -8.22 -6.44 9.45
CA VAL A 156 -8.35 -6.47 7.99
C VAL A 156 -8.21 -5.08 7.35
N VAL A 157 -8.39 -4.00 8.11
CA VAL A 157 -8.23 -2.62 7.60
C VAL A 157 -6.75 -2.36 7.33
N MET A 158 -5.88 -2.63 8.33
CA MET A 158 -4.44 -2.44 8.23
C MET A 158 -3.76 -3.46 7.31
N ASP A 159 -4.32 -4.68 7.20
CA ASP A 159 -3.75 -5.71 6.33
C ASP A 159 -4.16 -5.52 4.87
N LEU A 160 -5.45 -5.35 4.61
CA LEU A 160 -6.03 -5.39 3.26
C LEU A 160 -6.59 -4.04 2.80
N MET A 161 -7.45 -3.39 3.59
CA MET A 161 -8.18 -2.19 3.13
C MET A 161 -7.23 -1.01 2.87
N ILE A 162 -6.11 -0.91 3.58
CA ILE A 162 -5.12 0.17 3.43
C ILE A 162 -4.60 0.30 1.99
N HIS A 163 -4.56 -0.79 1.22
CA HIS A 163 -4.17 -0.74 -0.19
C HIS A 163 -5.19 0.03 -1.03
N ASP A 164 -6.49 -0.20 -0.81
CA ASP A 164 -7.55 0.49 -1.54
C ASP A 164 -7.72 1.92 -1.03
N ILE A 165 -7.49 2.17 0.26
CA ILE A 165 -7.39 3.50 0.86
C ILE A 165 -6.32 4.33 0.14
N ASP A 166 -5.11 3.79 -0.02
CA ASP A 166 -4.02 4.47 -0.71
C ASP A 166 -4.37 4.80 -2.16
N ILE A 167 -4.95 3.85 -2.89
CA ILE A 167 -5.39 4.07 -4.28
C ILE A 167 -6.42 5.19 -4.37
N VAL A 168 -7.44 5.18 -3.50
CA VAL A 168 -8.47 6.24 -3.48
C VAL A 168 -7.85 7.60 -3.18
N LEU A 169 -7.02 7.71 -2.13
CA LEU A 169 -6.33 8.94 -1.78
C LEU A 169 -5.46 9.48 -2.91
N SER A 170 -4.88 8.60 -3.72
CA SER A 170 -4.05 8.98 -4.88
C SER A 170 -4.84 9.54 -6.05
N LEU A 171 -6.13 9.22 -6.15
CA LEU A 171 -7.02 9.62 -7.24
C LEU A 171 -7.96 10.77 -6.83
N VAL A 172 -8.25 10.90 -5.54
CA VAL A 172 -9.11 11.96 -4.99
C VAL A 172 -8.22 13.06 -4.41
N GLN A 173 -8.14 14.19 -5.09
CA GLN A 173 -7.38 15.36 -4.65
C GLN A 173 -8.24 16.23 -3.72
N SER A 174 -8.59 15.70 -2.54
CA SER A 174 -9.41 16.38 -1.54
C SER A 174 -9.18 15.78 -0.16
N ASP A 175 -9.45 16.55 0.88
CA ASP A 175 -9.41 16.07 2.24
C ASP A 175 -10.66 15.25 2.57
N VAL A 176 -10.53 14.40 3.60
CA VAL A 176 -11.62 13.54 4.10
C VAL A 176 -12.53 14.39 4.98
N ALA A 177 -13.82 14.43 4.65
CA ALA A 177 -14.85 15.13 5.41
C ALA A 177 -15.49 14.23 6.48
N GLU A 178 -15.81 12.97 6.14
CA GLU A 178 -16.47 12.04 7.07
C GLU A 178 -16.04 10.60 6.79
N VAL A 179 -15.92 9.81 7.87
CA VAL A 179 -15.71 8.36 7.82
C VAL A 179 -16.80 7.66 8.63
N ARG A 180 -17.49 6.71 8.01
CA ARG A 180 -18.39 5.75 8.66
C ARG A 180 -17.87 4.35 8.36
N ALA A 181 -17.75 3.51 9.39
CA ALA A 181 -17.26 2.15 9.20
C ALA A 181 -17.93 1.18 10.17
N ALA A 182 -18.02 -0.07 9.71
CA ALA A 182 -18.44 -1.21 10.52
C ALA A 182 -17.52 -2.39 10.22
N GLY A 183 -17.30 -3.24 11.21
CA GLY A 183 -16.46 -4.42 11.05
C GLY A 183 -16.79 -5.47 12.09
N VAL A 184 -16.56 -6.74 11.73
CA VAL A 184 -16.95 -7.89 12.54
C VAL A 184 -15.77 -8.86 12.65
N PRO A 185 -15.43 -9.34 13.85
CA PRO A 185 -14.63 -10.53 14.04
C PRO A 185 -15.47 -11.76 13.70
N VAL A 186 -14.93 -12.68 12.89
CA VAL A 186 -15.63 -13.92 12.46
C VAL A 186 -14.87 -15.15 12.88
N ILE A 187 -13.56 -15.19 12.61
CA ILE A 187 -12.69 -16.35 12.90
C ILE A 187 -11.61 -15.96 13.92
N THR A 188 -11.13 -14.72 13.88
CA THR A 188 -10.10 -14.22 14.79
C THR A 188 -10.69 -13.24 15.81
N PRO A 189 -9.97 -12.92 16.90
CA PRO A 189 -10.42 -11.87 17.83
C PRO A 189 -10.33 -10.44 17.23
N LYS A 190 -9.67 -10.28 16.09
CA LYS A 190 -9.56 -9.04 15.34
C LYS A 190 -10.70 -8.91 14.33
N VAL A 191 -10.86 -7.75 13.76
CA VAL A 191 -11.85 -7.52 12.68
C VAL A 191 -11.42 -8.30 11.43
N ASP A 192 -12.25 -9.25 10.97
CA ASP A 192 -11.98 -10.11 9.81
C ASP A 192 -12.68 -9.66 8.54
N ILE A 193 -13.76 -8.89 8.69
CA ILE A 193 -14.46 -8.21 7.60
C ILE A 193 -14.80 -6.79 8.02
N ALA A 194 -14.55 -5.83 7.16
CA ALA A 194 -14.84 -4.42 7.37
C ALA A 194 -15.44 -3.79 6.12
N ASN A 195 -16.36 -2.86 6.34
CA ASN A 195 -16.86 -1.94 5.33
C ASN A 195 -16.66 -0.51 5.83
N ALA A 196 -16.17 0.35 4.95
CA ALA A 196 -15.99 1.77 5.21
C ALA A 196 -16.62 2.61 4.11
N ARG A 197 -17.35 3.65 4.50
CA ARG A 197 -17.80 4.74 3.64
C ARG A 197 -17.04 5.99 4.02
N ILE A 198 -16.36 6.56 3.04
CA ILE A 198 -15.51 7.75 3.17
C ILE A 198 -16.09 8.84 2.29
N GLU A 199 -16.35 10.00 2.85
CA GLU A 199 -16.79 11.20 2.13
C GLU A 199 -15.67 12.22 2.12
N PHE A 200 -15.43 12.82 0.96
CA PHE A 200 -14.40 13.84 0.76
C PHE A 200 -15.04 15.22 0.64
N GLU A 201 -14.32 16.27 1.01
CA GLU A 201 -14.82 17.65 0.96
C GLU A 201 -15.28 18.08 -0.43
N ASN A 202 -14.68 17.54 -1.50
CA ASN A 202 -15.11 17.77 -2.88
C ASN A 202 -16.37 17.01 -3.29
N GLY A 203 -17.03 16.31 -2.36
CA GLY A 203 -18.23 15.51 -2.56
C GLY A 203 -17.99 14.12 -3.19
N CYS A 204 -16.73 13.70 -3.36
CA CYS A 204 -16.42 12.34 -3.76
C CYS A 204 -16.73 11.37 -2.61
N ILE A 205 -17.19 10.15 -2.94
CA ILE A 205 -17.53 9.12 -1.97
C ILE A 205 -16.77 7.84 -2.33
N ALA A 206 -16.22 7.15 -1.33
CA ALA A 206 -15.63 5.83 -1.50
C ALA A 206 -16.27 4.81 -0.54
N ASN A 207 -16.73 3.70 -1.10
CA ASN A 207 -17.19 2.53 -0.35
C ASN A 207 -16.16 1.41 -0.51
N LEU A 208 -15.54 1.01 0.59
CA LEU A 208 -14.47 0.01 0.62
C LEU A 208 -14.92 -1.19 1.45
N THR A 209 -14.77 -2.39 0.92
CA THR A 209 -15.01 -3.64 1.64
C THR A 209 -13.77 -4.50 1.60
N ALA A 210 -13.27 -4.87 2.78
CA ALA A 210 -12.16 -5.81 2.92
C ALA A 210 -12.57 -7.00 3.79
N SER A 211 -12.21 -8.21 3.37
CA SER A 211 -12.49 -9.45 4.09
C SER A 211 -11.37 -10.45 3.91
N ARG A 212 -10.98 -11.10 5.02
CA ARG A 212 -10.07 -12.25 5.00
C ARG A 212 -10.80 -13.59 5.17
N VAL A 213 -12.14 -13.59 5.22
CA VAL A 213 -12.99 -14.76 5.51
C VAL A 213 -14.03 -15.02 4.41
N SER A 214 -13.69 -14.66 3.18
CA SER A 214 -14.56 -14.85 2.01
C SER A 214 -14.31 -16.20 1.34
N GLY A 215 -15.32 -16.71 0.61
CA GLY A 215 -15.20 -17.96 -0.16
C GLY A 215 -14.38 -17.83 -1.45
N GLU A 216 -14.08 -16.61 -1.89
CA GLU A 216 -13.35 -16.33 -3.12
C GLU A 216 -12.33 -15.19 -2.93
N ARG A 217 -11.41 -15.09 -3.88
CA ARG A 217 -10.49 -13.94 -3.96
C ARG A 217 -11.01 -12.93 -4.96
N VAL A 218 -11.28 -11.71 -4.47
CA VAL A 218 -11.63 -10.56 -5.30
C VAL A 218 -10.69 -9.40 -4.95
N ARG A 219 -10.09 -8.80 -5.96
CA ARG A 219 -9.27 -7.60 -5.81
C ARG A 219 -9.64 -6.63 -6.92
N LYS A 220 -10.72 -5.87 -6.68
CA LYS A 220 -11.28 -4.99 -7.70
C LYS A 220 -11.63 -3.63 -7.10
N ILE A 221 -11.38 -2.59 -7.88
CA ILE A 221 -11.88 -1.25 -7.60
C ILE A 221 -12.49 -0.69 -8.87
N ARG A 222 -13.54 0.07 -8.70
CA ARG A 222 -14.15 0.83 -9.79
C ARG A 222 -14.46 2.24 -9.33
N PHE A 223 -14.41 3.17 -10.25
CA PHE A 223 -14.81 4.53 -9.99
C PHE A 223 -15.64 5.12 -11.11
N PHE A 224 -16.48 6.06 -10.72
CA PHE A 224 -17.40 6.78 -11.58
C PHE A 224 -16.99 8.25 -11.60
N GLN A 225 -16.95 8.80 -12.79
CA GLN A 225 -16.73 10.22 -13.04
C GLN A 225 -17.68 10.69 -14.15
N PRO A 226 -17.82 12.00 -14.42
CA PRO A 226 -18.77 12.48 -15.42
C PRO A 226 -18.62 11.75 -16.76
N ASN A 227 -19.71 11.13 -17.21
CA ASN A 227 -19.81 10.37 -18.47
C ASN A 227 -18.84 9.18 -18.61
N GLN A 228 -18.23 8.71 -17.52
CA GLN A 228 -17.32 7.58 -17.59
C GLN A 228 -17.35 6.73 -16.32
N TYR A 229 -17.27 5.43 -16.52
CA TYR A 229 -17.02 4.41 -15.52
C TYR A 229 -15.68 3.75 -15.81
N VAL A 230 -14.86 3.53 -14.78
CA VAL A 230 -13.56 2.85 -14.88
C VAL A 230 -13.56 1.69 -13.89
N SER A 231 -13.15 0.51 -14.35
CA SER A 231 -12.96 -0.67 -13.50
C SER A 231 -11.54 -1.18 -13.58
N ILE A 232 -11.01 -1.66 -12.46
CA ILE A 232 -9.66 -2.22 -12.31
C ILE A 232 -9.79 -3.59 -11.67
N ASP A 233 -9.18 -4.60 -12.26
CA ASP A 233 -8.90 -5.89 -11.65
C ASP A 233 -7.39 -5.97 -11.35
N TYR A 234 -7.02 -5.87 -10.08
CA TYR A 234 -5.61 -5.86 -9.69
C TYR A 234 -4.92 -7.19 -9.98
N SER A 235 -5.65 -8.31 -9.76
CA SER A 235 -5.07 -9.65 -9.93
C SER A 235 -4.86 -9.99 -11.40
N ALA A 236 -5.78 -9.60 -12.25
CA ALA A 236 -5.67 -9.77 -13.69
C ALA A 236 -4.74 -8.74 -14.35
N GLN A 237 -4.41 -7.65 -13.65
CA GLN A 237 -3.78 -6.45 -14.20
C GLN A 237 -4.53 -5.95 -15.44
N GLU A 238 -5.83 -5.77 -15.29
CA GLU A 238 -6.72 -5.31 -16.34
C GLU A 238 -7.50 -4.08 -15.88
N ALA A 239 -7.70 -3.14 -16.79
CA ALA A 239 -8.57 -2.01 -16.57
C ALA A 239 -9.46 -1.77 -17.80
N ALA A 240 -10.70 -1.40 -17.55
CA ALA A 240 -11.68 -1.11 -18.58
C ALA A 240 -12.36 0.24 -18.31
N THR A 241 -12.75 0.91 -19.38
CA THR A 241 -13.57 2.11 -19.32
C THR A 241 -14.88 1.89 -20.08
N VAL A 242 -15.96 2.45 -19.55
CA VAL A 242 -17.22 2.60 -20.28
C VAL A 242 -17.52 4.10 -20.31
N SER A 243 -17.46 4.69 -21.50
CA SER A 243 -17.81 6.10 -21.71
C SER A 243 -19.24 6.22 -22.22
N VAL A 244 -19.95 7.22 -21.69
CA VAL A 244 -21.34 7.52 -22.05
C VAL A 244 -21.35 8.78 -22.91
N HIS A 245 -21.91 8.68 -24.09
CA HIS A 245 -22.12 9.81 -24.96
C HIS A 245 -23.60 10.21 -24.90
N PRO A 246 -23.92 11.36 -24.27
CA PRO A 246 -25.30 11.86 -24.25
C PRO A 246 -25.79 12.10 -25.67
N SER A 247 -26.97 11.64 -25.99
CA SER A 247 -27.59 11.94 -27.27
C SER A 247 -28.45 13.20 -27.17
N ARG A 248 -28.60 13.91 -28.29
CA ARG A 248 -29.51 15.06 -28.38
C ARG A 248 -30.93 14.57 -28.70
N GLY A 249 -31.91 15.10 -28.00
CA GLY A 249 -33.33 14.78 -28.23
C GLY A 249 -33.80 13.50 -27.52
N THR A 250 -34.68 12.73 -28.16
CA THR A 250 -35.32 11.52 -27.61
C THR A 250 -34.50 10.24 -27.79
N SER A 251 -33.33 10.31 -28.38
CA SER A 251 -32.47 9.15 -28.58
C SER A 251 -31.81 8.68 -27.27
N LEU A 252 -31.62 7.36 -27.13
CA LEU A 252 -30.89 6.79 -25.98
C LEU A 252 -29.41 7.15 -26.03
N PRO A 253 -28.74 7.31 -24.88
CA PRO A 253 -27.28 7.51 -24.83
C PRO A 253 -26.55 6.30 -25.43
N THR A 254 -25.42 6.56 -26.05
CA THR A 254 -24.54 5.51 -26.57
C THR A 254 -23.41 5.22 -25.57
N PHE A 255 -23.05 3.93 -25.48
CA PHE A 255 -21.99 3.44 -24.58
C PHE A 255 -20.81 2.94 -25.41
N ASN A 256 -19.61 3.32 -25.01
CA ASN A 256 -18.38 2.81 -25.61
C ASN A 256 -17.56 2.14 -24.50
N ALA A 257 -17.51 0.80 -24.55
CA ALA A 257 -16.69 0.01 -23.64
C ALA A 257 -15.37 -0.37 -24.30
N ARG A 258 -14.26 -0.16 -23.59
CA ARG A 258 -12.92 -0.56 -24.06
C ARG A 258 -12.03 -1.03 -22.93
N LEU A 259 -11.17 -2.00 -23.20
CA LEU A 259 -10.03 -2.32 -22.34
C LEU A 259 -8.95 -1.26 -22.54
N LEU A 260 -8.31 -0.87 -21.45
CA LEU A 260 -7.13 -0.01 -21.53
C LEU A 260 -5.92 -0.86 -21.99
N PRO A 261 -5.05 -0.30 -22.81
CA PRO A 261 -3.83 -1.00 -23.19
C PRO A 261 -2.89 -1.06 -21.98
N ILE A 262 -2.55 -2.28 -21.57
CA ILE A 262 -1.72 -2.55 -20.39
C ILE A 262 -0.69 -3.60 -20.76
N GLU A 263 0.57 -3.27 -20.56
CA GLU A 263 1.67 -4.23 -20.56
C GLU A 263 1.83 -4.74 -19.13
N LYS A 264 1.54 -6.03 -18.93
CA LYS A 264 1.60 -6.66 -17.60
C LYS A 264 3.06 -6.72 -17.14
N SER A 265 3.29 -6.32 -15.88
CA SER A 265 4.61 -6.27 -15.28
C SER A 265 4.53 -6.61 -13.80
N GLU A 266 5.65 -6.97 -13.22
CA GLU A 266 5.71 -7.25 -11.78
C GLU A 266 5.67 -5.94 -10.96
N PRO A 267 4.61 -5.68 -10.15
CA PRO A 267 4.51 -4.43 -9.40
C PRO A 267 5.68 -4.18 -8.45
N LEU A 268 6.22 -5.22 -7.80
CA LEU A 268 7.36 -5.09 -6.90
C LEU A 268 8.64 -4.65 -7.63
N GLN A 269 8.84 -5.15 -8.83
CA GLN A 269 9.96 -4.69 -9.66
C GLN A 269 9.81 -3.21 -10.03
N LEU A 270 8.60 -2.78 -10.40
CA LEU A 270 8.32 -1.38 -10.73
C LEU A 270 8.49 -0.46 -9.53
N GLU A 271 8.07 -0.90 -8.33
CA GLU A 271 8.24 -0.18 -7.08
C GLU A 271 9.72 0.02 -6.73
N ILE A 272 10.51 -1.05 -6.78
CA ILE A 272 11.94 -1.01 -6.52
C ILE A 272 12.66 -0.11 -7.55
N LEU A 273 12.32 -0.23 -8.83
CA LEU A 273 12.87 0.65 -9.86
C LEU A 273 12.51 2.12 -9.63
N ALA A 274 11.30 2.41 -9.16
CA ALA A 274 10.88 3.77 -8.80
C ALA A 274 11.70 4.30 -7.61
N PHE A 275 11.92 3.47 -6.59
CA PHE A 275 12.76 3.81 -5.45
C PHE A 275 14.20 4.12 -5.87
N LEU A 276 14.80 3.28 -6.72
CA LEU A 276 16.15 3.52 -7.25
C LEU A 276 16.23 4.80 -8.08
N ARG A 277 15.20 5.11 -8.88
CA ARG A 277 15.12 6.38 -9.61
C ARG A 277 15.05 7.57 -8.66
N ALA A 278 14.24 7.48 -7.60
CA ALA A 278 14.11 8.55 -6.61
C ALA A 278 15.44 8.84 -5.90
N ILE A 279 16.19 7.82 -5.51
CA ILE A 279 17.54 7.98 -4.91
C ILE A 279 18.50 8.70 -5.86
N ASN A 280 18.34 8.52 -7.17
CA ASN A 280 19.16 9.17 -8.19
C ASN A 280 18.58 10.52 -8.66
N GLY A 281 17.73 11.16 -7.87
CA GLY A 281 17.20 12.51 -8.12
C GLY A 281 15.88 12.57 -8.90
N GLY A 282 15.26 11.43 -9.17
CA GLY A 282 13.90 11.37 -9.74
C GLY A 282 12.81 11.64 -8.68
N PRO A 283 11.54 11.71 -9.10
CA PRO A 283 10.42 11.88 -8.17
C PRO A 283 10.22 10.64 -7.30
N VAL A 284 9.76 10.85 -6.06
CA VAL A 284 9.31 9.78 -5.19
C VAL A 284 7.84 9.47 -5.54
N GLU A 285 7.58 8.29 -6.08
CA GLU A 285 6.23 7.91 -6.59
C GLU A 285 5.21 7.70 -5.47
N VAL A 286 5.65 7.17 -4.31
CA VAL A 286 4.85 6.98 -3.09
C VAL A 286 5.68 7.46 -1.91
N SER A 287 5.55 8.73 -1.60
CA SER A 287 6.32 9.38 -0.53
C SER A 287 5.90 8.88 0.86
N GLY A 288 6.77 9.11 1.85
CA GLY A 288 6.44 8.88 3.25
C GLY A 288 5.19 9.66 3.68
N LEU A 289 4.95 10.87 3.13
CA LEU A 289 3.75 11.66 3.40
C LEU A 289 2.48 10.97 2.89
N GLU A 290 2.52 10.34 1.70
CA GLU A 290 1.39 9.57 1.18
C GLU A 290 1.15 8.31 2.02
N GLY A 291 2.20 7.61 2.43
CA GLY A 291 2.09 6.49 3.37
C GLY A 291 1.48 6.91 4.73
N ARG A 292 1.87 8.08 5.25
CA ARG A 292 1.29 8.68 6.45
C ARG A 292 -0.20 9.01 6.27
N ARG A 293 -0.61 9.54 5.10
CA ARG A 293 -2.03 9.82 4.79
C ARG A 293 -2.85 8.54 4.73
N ALA A 294 -2.32 7.50 4.10
CA ALA A 294 -2.97 6.18 4.06
C ALA A 294 -3.13 5.59 5.48
N LEU A 295 -2.09 5.67 6.31
CA LEU A 295 -2.14 5.26 7.72
C LEU A 295 -3.20 6.04 8.50
N ALA A 296 -3.26 7.37 8.34
CA ALA A 296 -4.22 8.22 9.05
C ALA A 296 -5.66 7.82 8.75
N LEU A 297 -5.98 7.59 7.48
CA LEU A 297 -7.33 7.18 7.10
C LEU A 297 -7.64 5.74 7.55
N ALA A 298 -6.68 4.83 7.49
CA ALA A 298 -6.85 3.46 7.98
C ALA A 298 -7.11 3.43 9.51
N LEU A 299 -6.38 4.22 10.29
CA LEU A 299 -6.63 4.38 11.73
C LEU A 299 -8.01 4.97 12.00
N SER A 300 -8.41 6.01 11.27
CA SER A 300 -9.75 6.59 11.39
C SER A 300 -10.86 5.57 11.10
N VAL A 301 -10.69 4.71 10.10
CA VAL A 301 -11.61 3.61 9.81
C VAL A 301 -11.67 2.63 10.98
N THR A 302 -10.52 2.23 11.54
CA THR A 302 -10.45 1.32 12.69
C THR A 302 -11.15 1.92 13.91
N ASP A 303 -10.92 3.19 14.21
CA ASP A 303 -11.57 3.90 15.33
C ASP A 303 -13.10 3.93 15.16
N LYS A 304 -13.60 4.19 13.93
CA LYS A 304 -15.04 4.17 13.64
C LYS A 304 -15.66 2.78 13.77
N ILE A 305 -14.93 1.73 13.43
CA ILE A 305 -15.37 0.35 13.67
C ILE A 305 -15.50 0.08 15.17
N GLU A 306 -14.53 0.48 15.99
CA GLU A 306 -14.58 0.29 17.44
C GLU A 306 -15.68 1.13 18.09
N GLU A 307 -15.90 2.37 17.63
CA GLU A 307 -17.03 3.19 18.06
C GLU A 307 -18.37 2.52 17.76
N HIS A 308 -18.54 1.99 16.55
CA HIS A 308 -19.75 1.26 16.15
C HIS A 308 -19.98 0.00 17.00
N ARG A 309 -18.94 -0.79 17.24
CA ARG A 309 -19.01 -2.01 18.06
C ARG A 309 -19.44 -1.71 19.50
N ARG A 310 -18.88 -0.68 20.14
CA ARG A 310 -19.28 -0.28 21.49
C ARG A 310 -20.76 0.10 21.57
N LYS A 311 -21.28 0.84 20.58
CA LYS A 311 -22.70 1.22 20.52
C LYS A 311 -23.60 0.00 20.37
N THR A 312 -23.25 -0.97 19.54
CA THR A 312 -24.06 -2.17 19.31
C THR A 312 -24.03 -3.14 20.48
N SER A 313 -22.90 -3.31 21.18
CA SER A 313 -22.81 -4.15 22.38
C SER A 313 -23.68 -3.61 23.52
N ALA A 314 -23.70 -2.29 23.74
CA ALA A 314 -24.54 -1.66 24.74
C ALA A 314 -26.05 -1.86 24.50
N HIS A 315 -26.48 -2.10 23.25
CA HIS A 315 -27.89 -2.39 22.90
C HIS A 315 -28.26 -3.87 23.06
N GLN A 316 -27.29 -4.78 23.18
CA GLN A 316 -27.53 -6.21 23.40
C GLN A 316 -27.62 -6.58 24.88
N GLU A 317 -27.12 -5.71 25.75
CA GLU A 317 -27.15 -5.89 27.23
C GLU A 317 -28.35 -5.16 27.87
N ALA A 318 -29.10 -4.36 27.11
CA ALA A 318 -30.30 -3.63 27.56
C ALA A 318 -31.59 -4.34 27.12
#